data_e0ef11e62c114f599cf9fbc931758591
#
_entry.id   e0ef11e62c114f599cf9fbc931758591
#
_cell.length_a   1.000
_cell.length_b   1.000
_cell.length_c   1.000
_cell.angle_alpha   90.00
_cell.angle_beta   90.00
_cell.angle_gamma   90.00
#
_symmetry.space_group_name_H-M   'P 1'
#
loop_
_entity.id
_entity.type
_entity.pdbx_description
1 polymer ?
#
loop_
_entity_poly.entity_id
_entity_poly.type
_entity_poly.pdbx_seq_one_letter_code
_entity_poly.pdbx_strand_id
1 'polypeptide(L)'
;LDNLRSDKRFKAVLAKVKKVGDYLYILQKAPGYTHNERPDTLPRFEYINPNNKYLVEVRQYFKLDSVAGAGDELSKIKNILTYIHNTIKHDGNHESPAGSNIIKWAEACKGGARGLHCGGLAHVLKDCYLSMGFKARHISGLPQKYIGECHSINVVYSNTLDKWIWVDPTNNAWVMDENGIMLSVQEVRERLRDGRPVILNEEANWNNQQKITKEYYLDSYMAKNLYSIKADDVLLCPSDPNAENFFQAKYVVNDDAWFW
;
A
#
# COMPACT_ATOMS: atom_id res chain seq x y z
N LEU A 1 1.71 37.39 6.78
CA LEU A 1 1.91 36.35 7.81
C LEU A 1 3.28 36.44 8.48
N ASP A 2 4.32 36.94 7.78
CA ASP A 2 5.67 37.02 8.34
C ASP A 2 5.76 37.92 9.58
N ASN A 3 4.98 39.00 9.62
CA ASN A 3 4.87 39.89 10.78
C ASN A 3 4.28 39.23 12.06
N LEU A 4 3.62 38.09 11.91
CA LEU A 4 3.05 37.34 13.02
C LEU A 4 3.96 36.26 13.58
N ARG A 5 5.01 35.87 12.82
CA ARG A 5 5.89 34.74 13.20
C ARG A 5 6.63 34.97 14.52
N SER A 6 6.84 36.22 14.93
CA SER A 6 7.44 36.56 16.22
C SER A 6 6.43 36.64 17.38
N ASP A 7 5.12 36.78 17.11
CA ASP A 7 4.08 36.90 18.14
C ASP A 7 3.94 35.60 18.95
N LYS A 8 4.01 35.70 20.27
CA LYS A 8 3.89 34.55 21.18
C LYS A 8 2.53 33.83 21.06
N ARG A 9 1.45 34.57 20.82
CA ARG A 9 0.10 34.02 20.66
C ARG A 9 0.00 33.22 19.34
N PHE A 10 0.58 33.76 18.27
CA PHE A 10 0.64 33.07 16.98
C PHE A 10 1.47 31.78 17.07
N LYS A 11 2.61 31.80 17.75
CA LYS A 11 3.41 30.60 18.03
C LYS A 11 2.64 29.55 18.85
N ALA A 12 1.87 29.99 19.84
CA ALA A 12 1.03 29.08 20.65
C ALA A 12 -0.10 28.45 19.82
N VAL A 13 -0.72 29.20 18.91
CA VAL A 13 -1.72 28.69 17.97
C VAL A 13 -1.09 27.70 17.00
N LEU A 14 0.05 28.05 16.38
CA LEU A 14 0.77 27.14 15.48
C LEU A 14 1.15 25.82 16.16
N ALA A 15 1.60 25.88 17.43
CA ALA A 15 1.93 24.67 18.19
C ALA A 15 0.71 23.77 18.44
N LYS A 16 -0.49 24.36 18.60
CA LYS A 16 -1.75 23.61 18.71
C LYS A 16 -2.15 23.00 17.35
N VAL A 17 -2.06 23.78 16.28
CA VAL A 17 -2.40 23.33 14.91
C VAL A 17 -1.50 22.17 14.48
N LYS A 18 -0.19 22.25 14.75
CA LYS A 18 0.76 21.16 14.46
C LYS A 18 0.38 19.84 15.12
N LYS A 19 -0.11 19.89 16.36
CA LYS A 19 -0.54 18.69 17.09
C LYS A 19 -1.78 18.01 16.50
N VAL A 20 -2.54 18.71 15.68
CA VAL A 20 -3.86 18.24 15.20
C VAL A 20 -3.84 18.00 13.68
N GLY A 21 -3.05 18.77 12.92
CA GLY A 21 -3.13 18.77 11.46
C GLY A 21 -1.79 18.66 10.72
N ASP A 22 -0.66 18.74 11.40
CA ASP A 22 0.65 18.47 10.81
C ASP A 22 0.98 16.99 11.02
N TYR A 23 0.62 16.16 10.05
CA TYR A 23 0.74 14.71 10.15
C TYR A 23 2.19 14.23 10.21
N LEU A 24 3.11 14.90 9.53
CA LEU A 24 4.53 14.58 9.64
C LEU A 24 5.04 14.87 11.05
N TYR A 25 4.66 16.00 11.63
CA TYR A 25 5.01 16.32 13.01
C TYR A 25 4.41 15.30 14.00
N ILE A 26 3.16 14.88 13.79
CA ILE A 26 2.51 13.84 14.61
C ILE A 26 3.28 12.52 14.50
N LEU A 27 3.64 12.11 13.30
CA LEU A 27 4.42 10.89 13.07
C LEU A 27 5.82 10.96 13.71
N GLN A 28 6.48 12.11 13.63
CA GLN A 28 7.78 12.36 14.26
C GLN A 28 7.75 12.26 15.79
N LYS A 29 6.58 12.42 16.40
CA LYS A 29 6.36 12.26 17.86
C LYS A 29 5.77 10.91 18.21
N ALA A 30 5.42 10.09 17.23
CA ALA A 30 4.89 8.75 17.46
C ALA A 30 6.00 7.80 17.98
N PRO A 31 5.64 6.81 18.81
CA PRO A 31 6.56 5.74 19.15
C PRO A 31 6.94 4.93 17.92
N GLY A 32 8.01 4.14 17.99
CA GLY A 32 8.29 3.08 17.04
C GLY A 32 7.13 2.08 16.97
N TYR A 33 7.11 1.24 15.94
CA TYR A 33 6.25 0.06 15.98
C TYR A 33 6.71 -0.86 17.12
N THR A 34 5.77 -1.55 17.74
CA THR A 34 6.07 -2.54 18.75
C THR A 34 6.59 -3.82 18.08
N HIS A 35 7.61 -4.43 18.67
CA HIS A 35 8.20 -5.69 18.19
C HIS A 35 7.80 -6.81 19.15
N ASN A 36 6.53 -7.17 19.17
CA ASN A 36 6.07 -8.30 19.97
C ASN A 36 6.20 -9.59 19.16
N GLU A 37 6.53 -10.68 19.84
CA GLU A 37 6.50 -11.99 19.21
C GLU A 37 5.08 -12.32 18.75
N ARG A 38 4.97 -12.90 17.56
CA ARG A 38 3.69 -13.34 17.02
C ARG A 38 3.08 -14.40 17.95
N PRO A 39 1.83 -14.22 18.44
CA PRO A 39 1.19 -15.24 19.23
C PRO A 39 1.06 -16.57 18.48
N ASP A 40 1.42 -17.69 19.11
CA ASP A 40 1.26 -19.03 18.53
C ASP A 40 -0.18 -19.38 18.17
N THR A 41 -1.14 -18.66 18.75
CA THR A 41 -2.58 -18.79 18.46
C THR A 41 -2.99 -18.26 17.10
N LEU A 42 -2.15 -17.45 16.44
CA LEU A 42 -2.44 -16.93 15.11
C LEU A 42 -2.12 -17.98 14.05
N PRO A 43 -3.00 -18.16 13.05
CA PRO A 43 -2.72 -19.04 11.92
C PRO A 43 -1.41 -18.63 11.24
N ARG A 44 -0.63 -19.61 10.81
CA ARG A 44 0.53 -19.32 9.97
C ARG A 44 0.08 -18.76 8.63
N PHE A 45 0.84 -17.78 8.16
CA PHE A 45 0.58 -17.17 6.89
C PHE A 45 1.03 -18.10 5.74
N GLU A 46 0.08 -18.49 4.88
CA GLU A 46 0.36 -19.36 3.74
C GLU A 46 0.06 -18.62 2.43
N TYR A 47 0.98 -18.76 1.46
CA TYR A 47 0.77 -18.24 0.12
C TYR A 47 0.12 -19.28 -0.77
N ILE A 48 -0.87 -18.85 -1.55
CA ILE A 48 -1.51 -19.69 -2.56
C ILE A 48 -0.49 -20.07 -3.62
N ASN A 49 -0.54 -21.33 -4.04
CA ASN A 49 0.31 -21.80 -5.14
C ASN A 49 -0.01 -20.99 -6.42
N PRO A 50 0.99 -20.41 -7.11
CA PRO A 50 0.79 -19.66 -8.34
C PRO A 50 0.09 -20.45 -9.45
N ASN A 51 0.15 -21.78 -9.42
CA ASN A 51 -0.56 -22.67 -10.34
C ASN A 51 -2.03 -22.94 -9.94
N ASN A 52 -2.54 -22.31 -8.89
CA ASN A 52 -3.97 -22.35 -8.59
C ASN A 52 -4.76 -21.84 -9.81
N LYS A 53 -5.86 -22.52 -10.14
CA LYS A 53 -6.67 -22.23 -11.34
C LYS A 53 -7.02 -20.76 -11.49
N TYR A 54 -7.47 -20.14 -10.41
CA TYR A 54 -7.82 -18.71 -10.41
C TYR A 54 -6.62 -17.81 -10.70
N LEU A 55 -5.48 -18.06 -10.08
CA LEU A 55 -4.26 -17.27 -10.33
C LEU A 55 -3.74 -17.45 -11.76
N VAL A 56 -3.88 -18.65 -12.32
CA VAL A 56 -3.57 -18.90 -13.75
C VAL A 56 -4.51 -18.07 -14.64
N GLU A 57 -5.81 -18.04 -14.33
CA GLU A 57 -6.78 -17.21 -15.07
C GLU A 57 -6.44 -15.70 -14.95
N VAL A 58 -6.07 -15.21 -13.75
CA VAL A 58 -5.60 -13.84 -13.53
C VAL A 58 -4.39 -13.52 -14.39
N ARG A 59 -3.36 -14.39 -14.38
CA ARG A 59 -2.14 -14.21 -15.15
C ARG A 59 -2.42 -14.11 -16.65
N GLN A 60 -3.31 -14.97 -17.17
CA GLN A 60 -3.72 -14.97 -18.57
C GLN A 60 -4.54 -13.74 -18.93
N TYR A 61 -5.54 -13.39 -18.10
CA TYR A 61 -6.44 -12.26 -18.35
C TYR A 61 -5.68 -10.93 -18.46
N PHE A 62 -4.78 -10.67 -17.51
CA PHE A 62 -3.96 -9.45 -17.50
C PHE A 62 -2.69 -9.56 -18.36
N LYS A 63 -2.45 -10.70 -19.03
CA LYS A 63 -1.25 -10.95 -19.87
C LYS A 63 0.06 -10.66 -19.12
N LEU A 64 0.14 -11.07 -17.88
CA LEU A 64 1.19 -10.62 -16.96
C LEU A 64 2.60 -11.07 -17.37
N ASP A 65 2.76 -12.15 -18.10
CA ASP A 65 4.07 -12.54 -18.65
C ASP A 65 4.62 -11.50 -19.62
N SER A 66 3.76 -10.98 -20.49
CA SER A 66 4.13 -9.91 -21.42
C SER A 66 4.34 -8.58 -20.70
N VAL A 67 3.46 -8.26 -19.74
CA VAL A 67 3.52 -7.04 -18.94
C VAL A 67 4.79 -6.97 -18.11
N ALA A 68 5.12 -8.03 -17.40
CA ALA A 68 6.32 -8.10 -16.57
C ALA A 68 7.60 -7.93 -17.39
N GLY A 69 7.61 -8.43 -18.63
CA GLY A 69 8.77 -8.33 -19.52
C GLY A 69 9.93 -9.24 -19.11
N ALA A 70 11.07 -9.05 -19.79
CA ALA A 70 12.27 -9.88 -19.61
C ALA A 70 13.30 -9.27 -18.62
N GLY A 71 12.96 -8.16 -17.95
CA GLY A 71 13.86 -7.49 -17.01
C GLY A 71 14.11 -8.28 -15.72
N ASP A 72 14.87 -7.67 -14.82
CA ASP A 72 15.12 -8.20 -13.48
C ASP A 72 13.84 -8.22 -12.61
N GLU A 73 13.95 -8.73 -11.39
CA GLU A 73 12.84 -8.86 -10.45
C GLU A 73 12.16 -7.50 -10.17
N LEU A 74 12.96 -6.47 -9.87
CA LEU A 74 12.44 -5.15 -9.52
C LEU A 74 11.76 -4.48 -10.71
N SER A 75 12.29 -4.67 -11.91
CA SER A 75 11.67 -4.21 -13.16
C SER A 75 10.30 -4.86 -13.36
N LYS A 76 10.19 -6.18 -13.16
CA LYS A 76 8.92 -6.90 -13.27
C LYS A 76 7.88 -6.40 -12.26
N ILE A 77 8.29 -6.18 -11.02
CA ILE A 77 7.41 -5.63 -9.97
C ILE A 77 6.89 -4.25 -10.38
N LYS A 78 7.76 -3.34 -10.82
CA LYS A 78 7.39 -1.99 -11.27
C LYS A 78 6.49 -2.02 -12.51
N ASN A 79 6.78 -2.88 -13.48
CA ASN A 79 5.99 -3.02 -14.71
C ASN A 79 4.55 -3.46 -14.40
N ILE A 80 4.37 -4.44 -13.52
CA ILE A 80 3.03 -4.90 -13.10
C ILE A 80 2.30 -3.80 -12.35
N LEU A 81 2.95 -3.10 -11.42
CA LEU A 81 2.39 -1.95 -10.71
C LEU A 81 1.86 -0.91 -11.68
N THR A 82 2.71 -0.43 -12.58
CA THR A 82 2.38 0.61 -13.57
C THR A 82 1.26 0.16 -14.51
N TYR A 83 1.27 -1.11 -14.92
CA TYR A 83 0.22 -1.66 -15.76
C TYR A 83 -1.15 -1.65 -15.07
N ILE A 84 -1.23 -2.09 -13.82
CA ILE A 84 -2.50 -2.09 -13.07
C ILE A 84 -2.98 -0.66 -12.81
N HIS A 85 -2.10 0.26 -12.42
CA HIS A 85 -2.39 1.67 -12.28
C HIS A 85 -3.01 2.27 -13.56
N ASN A 86 -2.45 1.92 -14.74
CA ASN A 86 -2.92 2.42 -16.02
C ASN A 86 -4.19 1.74 -16.53
N THR A 87 -4.46 0.51 -16.07
CA THR A 87 -5.61 -0.28 -16.54
C THR A 87 -6.89 0.05 -15.79
N ILE A 88 -6.80 0.32 -14.48
CA ILE A 88 -7.96 0.56 -13.63
C ILE A 88 -7.76 1.89 -12.88
N LYS A 89 -8.62 2.87 -13.17
CA LYS A 89 -8.53 4.16 -12.48
C LYS A 89 -8.90 4.04 -10.99
N HIS A 90 -8.27 4.86 -10.18
CA HIS A 90 -8.70 5.07 -8.80
C HIS A 90 -10.02 5.83 -8.76
N ASP A 91 -10.96 5.34 -7.96
CA ASP A 91 -12.26 5.95 -7.75
C ASP A 91 -12.74 5.67 -6.32
N GLY A 92 -12.51 6.61 -5.43
CA GLY A 92 -12.87 6.49 -4.01
C GLY A 92 -14.36 6.59 -3.72
N ASN A 93 -15.18 6.93 -4.72
CA ASN A 93 -16.62 7.15 -4.55
C ASN A 93 -17.45 5.88 -4.81
N HIS A 94 -16.81 4.82 -5.29
CA HIS A 94 -17.49 3.55 -5.58
C HIS A 94 -16.94 2.43 -4.72
N GLU A 95 -17.83 1.68 -4.10
CA GLU A 95 -17.50 0.41 -3.48
C GLU A 95 -16.99 -0.59 -4.52
N SER A 96 -16.14 -1.51 -4.12
CA SER A 96 -15.70 -2.60 -5.00
C SER A 96 -16.91 -3.42 -5.47
N PRO A 97 -16.90 -3.95 -6.71
CA PRO A 97 -17.94 -4.87 -7.15
C PRO A 97 -18.08 -6.06 -6.20
N ALA A 98 -19.28 -6.65 -6.14
CA ALA A 98 -19.54 -7.77 -5.27
C ALA A 98 -18.61 -8.96 -5.53
N GLY A 99 -18.29 -9.70 -4.47
CA GLY A 99 -17.34 -10.80 -4.48
C GLY A 99 -15.90 -10.31 -4.49
N SER A 100 -14.96 -11.20 -4.72
CA SER A 100 -13.52 -10.91 -4.62
C SER A 100 -12.74 -11.31 -5.89
N ASN A 101 -13.43 -11.66 -6.97
CA ASN A 101 -12.80 -12.02 -8.23
C ASN A 101 -12.36 -10.77 -8.98
N ILE A 102 -11.04 -10.53 -9.03
CA ILE A 102 -10.46 -9.31 -9.62
C ILE A 102 -10.67 -9.22 -11.14
N ILE A 103 -10.87 -10.33 -11.85
CA ILE A 103 -11.19 -10.32 -13.28
C ILE A 103 -12.57 -9.67 -13.47
N LYS A 104 -13.56 -10.06 -12.66
CA LYS A 104 -14.88 -9.44 -12.69
C LYS A 104 -14.83 -7.95 -12.32
N TRP A 105 -13.95 -7.58 -11.38
CA TRP A 105 -13.75 -6.17 -11.01
C TRP A 105 -13.15 -5.36 -12.17
N ALA A 106 -12.13 -5.92 -12.83
CA ALA A 106 -11.53 -5.27 -14.00
C ALA A 106 -12.55 -5.12 -15.16
N GLU A 107 -13.36 -6.16 -15.41
CA GLU A 107 -14.45 -6.09 -16.41
C GLU A 107 -15.45 -4.98 -16.07
N ALA A 108 -15.86 -4.86 -14.81
CA ALA A 108 -16.78 -3.81 -14.37
C ALA A 108 -16.20 -2.40 -14.51
N CYS A 109 -14.88 -2.25 -14.54
CA CYS A 109 -14.17 -0.98 -14.71
C CYS A 109 -13.87 -0.64 -16.19
N LYS A 110 -14.11 -1.56 -17.11
CA LYS A 110 -13.91 -1.29 -18.56
C LYS A 110 -14.78 -0.13 -19.03
N GLY A 111 -14.21 0.67 -19.90
CA GLY A 111 -14.89 1.88 -20.41
C GLY A 111 -14.84 3.08 -19.48
N GLY A 112 -14.23 2.95 -18.28
CA GLY A 112 -13.93 4.08 -17.41
C GLY A 112 -15.11 4.71 -16.66
N ALA A 113 -16.33 4.16 -16.77
CA ALA A 113 -17.50 4.68 -16.06
C ALA A 113 -17.35 4.60 -14.53
N ARG A 114 -16.63 3.59 -14.05
CA ARG A 114 -16.23 3.44 -12.66
C ARG A 114 -14.76 3.05 -12.54
N GLY A 115 -14.22 3.14 -11.34
CA GLY A 115 -12.93 2.61 -10.96
C GLY A 115 -13.02 1.77 -9.69
N LEU A 116 -11.91 1.64 -8.98
CA LEU A 116 -11.81 0.99 -7.68
C LEU A 116 -11.21 1.97 -6.66
N HIS A 117 -11.65 1.90 -5.42
CA HIS A 117 -10.97 2.59 -4.33
C HIS A 117 -9.59 1.97 -4.04
N CYS A 118 -8.76 2.62 -3.23
CA CYS A 118 -7.39 2.17 -2.95
C CYS A 118 -7.29 0.70 -2.50
N GLY A 119 -8.21 0.24 -1.64
CA GLY A 119 -8.27 -1.16 -1.21
C GLY A 119 -8.57 -2.12 -2.36
N GLY A 120 -9.46 -1.74 -3.28
CA GLY A 120 -9.77 -2.53 -4.46
C GLY A 120 -8.57 -2.65 -5.41
N LEU A 121 -7.88 -1.53 -5.67
CA LEU A 121 -6.66 -1.52 -6.50
C LEU A 121 -5.54 -2.37 -5.87
N ALA A 122 -5.35 -2.23 -4.55
CA ALA A 122 -4.36 -3.04 -3.83
C ALA A 122 -4.71 -4.53 -3.86
N HIS A 123 -5.99 -4.88 -3.83
CA HIS A 123 -6.42 -6.27 -3.97
C HIS A 123 -6.12 -6.83 -5.37
N VAL A 124 -6.42 -6.06 -6.42
CA VAL A 124 -6.08 -6.44 -7.81
C VAL A 124 -4.58 -6.64 -7.97
N LEU A 125 -3.78 -5.69 -7.51
CA LEU A 125 -2.32 -5.77 -7.65
C LEU A 125 -1.73 -6.95 -6.87
N LYS A 126 -2.23 -7.22 -5.66
CA LYS A 126 -1.83 -8.39 -4.87
C LYS A 126 -2.02 -9.70 -5.64
N ASP A 127 -3.22 -9.92 -6.20
CA ASP A 127 -3.51 -11.16 -6.90
C ASP A 127 -2.69 -11.28 -8.21
N CYS A 128 -2.40 -10.16 -8.88
CA CYS A 128 -1.49 -10.14 -10.02
C CYS A 128 -0.07 -10.58 -9.62
N TYR A 129 0.46 -10.06 -8.52
CA TYR A 129 1.78 -10.48 -8.03
C TYR A 129 1.80 -11.96 -7.62
N LEU A 130 0.78 -12.42 -6.89
CA LEU A 130 0.67 -13.83 -6.49
C LEU A 130 0.62 -14.77 -7.69
N SER A 131 -0.08 -14.37 -8.76
CA SER A 131 -0.18 -15.16 -9.99
C SER A 131 1.16 -15.28 -10.73
N MET A 132 2.07 -14.36 -10.50
CA MET A 132 3.43 -14.35 -11.03
C MET A 132 4.46 -15.02 -10.09
N GLY A 133 3.99 -15.55 -8.95
CA GLY A 133 4.83 -16.21 -7.95
C GLY A 133 5.53 -15.27 -6.98
N PHE A 134 5.23 -13.98 -7.00
CA PHE A 134 5.72 -13.05 -5.98
C PHE A 134 4.93 -13.23 -4.68
N LYS A 135 5.59 -13.17 -3.53
CA LYS A 135 4.93 -13.01 -2.25
C LYS A 135 4.46 -11.56 -2.14
N ALA A 136 3.17 -11.33 -2.02
CA ALA A 136 2.60 -10.00 -1.93
C ALA A 136 1.46 -9.94 -0.90
N ARG A 137 1.28 -8.80 -0.27
CA ARG A 137 0.22 -8.54 0.70
C ARG A 137 -0.46 -7.20 0.43
N HIS A 138 -1.72 -7.14 0.74
CA HIS A 138 -2.46 -5.90 0.89
C HIS A 138 -2.31 -5.42 2.32
N ILE A 139 -1.98 -4.17 2.51
CA ILE A 139 -1.93 -3.52 3.82
C ILE A 139 -2.69 -2.20 3.80
N SER A 140 -3.29 -1.85 4.93
CA SER A 140 -3.94 -0.56 5.13
C SER A 140 -3.19 0.24 6.19
N GLY A 141 -2.75 1.42 5.81
CA GLY A 141 -2.21 2.41 6.72
C GLY A 141 -3.34 3.21 7.38
N LEU A 142 -3.21 3.47 8.67
CA LEU A 142 -4.24 4.10 9.49
C LEU A 142 -3.68 5.34 10.22
N PRO A 143 -4.49 6.41 10.36
CA PRO A 143 -4.11 7.57 11.13
C PRO A 143 -4.13 7.30 12.65
N GLN A 144 -3.46 8.16 13.42
CA GLN A 144 -3.48 8.13 14.88
C GLN A 144 -4.89 8.09 15.45
N LYS A 145 -5.76 8.93 14.89
CA LYS A 145 -7.18 8.95 15.21
C LYS A 145 -7.95 8.57 13.96
N TYR A 146 -8.67 7.47 14.02
CA TYR A 146 -9.50 7.05 12.90
C TYR A 146 -10.60 8.07 12.64
N ILE A 147 -10.63 8.59 11.42
CA ILE A 147 -11.56 9.62 10.95
C ILE A 147 -12.37 9.15 9.73
N GLY A 148 -12.53 7.84 9.56
CA GLY A 148 -13.18 7.25 8.38
C GLY A 148 -12.28 7.16 7.14
N GLU A 149 -11.01 7.57 7.26
CA GLU A 149 -10.03 7.53 6.16
C GLU A 149 -8.89 6.59 6.48
N CYS A 150 -8.47 5.85 5.47
CA CYS A 150 -7.27 5.03 5.48
C CYS A 150 -6.67 5.02 4.07
N HIS A 151 -5.47 4.51 3.92
CA HIS A 151 -4.93 4.24 2.60
C HIS A 151 -4.43 2.81 2.50
N SER A 152 -4.75 2.16 1.39
CA SER A 152 -4.36 0.79 1.13
C SER A 152 -3.28 0.76 0.05
N ILE A 153 -2.23 0.02 0.33
CA ILE A 153 -1.09 -0.22 -0.55
C ILE A 153 -0.74 -1.70 -0.56
N ASN A 154 0.28 -2.07 -1.30
CA ASN A 154 0.85 -3.41 -1.28
C ASN A 154 2.28 -3.41 -0.74
N VAL A 155 2.65 -4.52 -0.17
CA VAL A 155 4.05 -4.91 0.02
C VAL A 155 4.33 -6.17 -0.77
N VAL A 156 5.49 -6.21 -1.41
CA VAL A 156 5.97 -7.33 -2.22
C VAL A 156 7.34 -7.74 -1.70
N TYR A 157 7.56 -9.02 -1.49
CA TYR A 157 8.89 -9.51 -1.08
C TYR A 157 9.81 -9.55 -2.29
N SER A 158 10.90 -8.83 -2.22
CA SER A 158 11.98 -8.88 -3.20
C SER A 158 13.08 -9.82 -2.72
N ASN A 159 13.33 -10.91 -3.49
CA ASN A 159 14.47 -11.77 -3.23
C ASN A 159 15.79 -11.06 -3.53
N THR A 160 15.79 -10.11 -4.47
CA THR A 160 16.97 -9.31 -4.82
C THR A 160 17.42 -8.43 -3.67
N LEU A 161 16.48 -7.83 -2.94
CA LEU A 161 16.75 -6.95 -1.80
C LEU A 161 16.65 -7.65 -0.44
N ASP A 162 16.20 -8.92 -0.45
CA ASP A 162 15.93 -9.74 0.74
C ASP A 162 15.04 -9.03 1.76
N LYS A 163 13.98 -8.36 1.26
CA LYS A 163 13.01 -7.64 2.10
C LYS A 163 11.69 -7.36 1.41
N TRP A 164 10.70 -6.99 2.21
CA TRP A 164 9.45 -6.44 1.70
C TRP A 164 9.66 -5.01 1.20
N ILE A 165 9.07 -4.67 0.06
CA ILE A 165 9.14 -3.35 -0.53
C ILE A 165 7.75 -2.76 -0.72
N TRP A 166 7.65 -1.43 -0.57
CA TRP A 166 6.44 -0.65 -0.75
C TRP A 166 6.08 -0.45 -2.21
N VAL A 167 4.82 -0.71 -2.60
CA VAL A 167 4.25 -0.36 -3.90
C VAL A 167 2.79 0.10 -3.74
N ASP A 168 2.41 1.16 -4.41
CA ASP A 168 1.08 1.76 -4.33
C ASP A 168 0.42 1.87 -5.71
N PRO A 169 -0.59 1.05 -6.02
CA PRO A 169 -1.26 1.10 -7.32
C PRO A 169 -2.13 2.34 -7.51
N THR A 170 -2.58 2.98 -6.44
CA THR A 170 -3.38 4.21 -6.53
C THR A 170 -2.59 5.36 -7.14
N ASN A 171 -1.32 5.45 -6.76
CA ASN A 171 -0.44 6.56 -7.11
C ASN A 171 0.72 6.17 -8.02
N ASN A 172 0.76 4.96 -8.55
CA ASN A 172 1.91 4.41 -9.29
C ASN A 172 3.22 4.67 -8.55
N ALA A 173 3.22 4.42 -7.24
CA ALA A 173 4.28 4.89 -6.36
C ALA A 173 5.09 3.75 -5.72
N TRP A 174 6.39 3.97 -5.65
CA TRP A 174 7.33 3.28 -4.76
C TRP A 174 8.27 4.29 -4.12
N VAL A 175 8.86 3.92 -3.01
CA VAL A 175 9.70 4.80 -2.21
C VAL A 175 11.12 4.22 -2.13
N MET A 176 12.11 5.08 -2.25
CA MET A 176 13.53 4.72 -2.25
C MET A 176 14.29 5.53 -1.20
N ASP A 177 15.46 5.03 -0.84
CA ASP A 177 16.46 5.82 -0.11
C ASP A 177 17.29 6.70 -1.06
N GLU A 178 18.28 7.41 -0.51
CA GLU A 178 19.21 8.27 -1.22
C GLU A 178 20.13 7.55 -2.21
N ASN A 179 20.21 6.22 -2.13
CA ASN A 179 20.99 5.36 -3.03
C ASN A 179 20.11 4.71 -4.11
N GLY A 180 18.81 5.02 -4.14
CA GLY A 180 17.86 4.44 -5.08
C GLY A 180 17.37 3.03 -4.68
N ILE A 181 17.64 2.58 -3.45
CA ILE A 181 17.18 1.28 -2.95
C ILE A 181 15.73 1.39 -2.48
N MET A 182 14.86 0.54 -3.01
CA MET A 182 13.45 0.51 -2.62
C MET A 182 13.31 0.17 -1.15
N LEU A 183 12.41 0.89 -0.47
CA LEU A 183 12.20 0.82 0.98
C LEU A 183 10.97 -0.01 1.33
N SER A 184 11.00 -0.61 2.53
CA SER A 184 9.83 -1.20 3.18
C SER A 184 8.95 -0.10 3.78
N VAL A 185 7.73 -0.48 4.17
CA VAL A 185 6.81 0.43 4.87
C VAL A 185 7.39 0.91 6.20
N GLN A 186 8.02 0.01 6.94
CA GLN A 186 8.68 0.33 8.18
C GLN A 186 9.84 1.32 7.97
N GLU A 187 10.73 1.03 6.99
CA GLU A 187 11.85 1.92 6.68
C GLU A 187 11.37 3.32 6.27
N VAL A 188 10.30 3.42 5.46
CA VAL A 188 9.70 4.71 5.08
C VAL A 188 9.19 5.45 6.32
N ARG A 189 8.43 4.75 7.18
CA ARG A 189 7.91 5.34 8.41
C ARG A 189 9.00 5.84 9.33
N GLU A 190 10.01 5.02 9.58
CA GLU A 190 11.14 5.40 10.44
C GLU A 190 11.94 6.56 9.85
N ARG A 191 12.20 6.56 8.55
CA ARG A 191 12.90 7.66 7.88
C ARG A 191 12.12 8.97 7.98
N LEU A 192 10.79 8.94 7.76
CA LEU A 192 9.93 10.11 7.95
C LEU A 192 9.94 10.58 9.40
N ARG A 193 9.84 9.66 10.36
CA ARG A 193 9.89 9.98 11.78
C ARG A 193 11.21 10.63 12.18
N ASP A 194 12.29 10.07 11.71
CA ASP A 194 13.65 10.48 12.07
C ASP A 194 14.18 11.64 11.21
N GLY A 195 13.40 12.11 10.22
CA GLY A 195 13.79 13.16 9.29
C GLY A 195 14.90 12.73 8.30
N ARG A 196 15.02 11.43 8.04
CA ARG A 196 15.96 10.88 7.05
C ARG A 196 15.40 10.98 5.64
N PRO A 197 16.24 11.05 4.60
CA PRO A 197 15.79 11.17 3.21
C PRO A 197 14.90 9.99 2.79
N VAL A 198 13.81 10.32 2.10
CA VAL A 198 12.96 9.39 1.34
C VAL A 198 12.72 10.00 -0.04
N ILE A 199 12.80 9.18 -1.06
CA ILE A 199 12.65 9.59 -2.46
C ILE A 199 11.46 8.87 -3.06
N LEU A 200 10.49 9.65 -3.56
CA LEU A 200 9.37 9.15 -4.34
C LEU A 200 9.81 9.00 -5.80
N ASN A 201 9.40 7.94 -6.47
CA ASN A 201 9.69 7.78 -7.90
C ASN A 201 9.07 8.91 -8.74
N GLU A 202 9.72 9.23 -9.84
CA GLU A 202 9.33 10.37 -10.69
C GLU A 202 8.01 10.17 -11.44
N GLU A 203 7.65 8.91 -11.71
CA GLU A 203 6.44 8.51 -12.43
C GLU A 203 5.19 8.51 -11.53
N ALA A 204 5.34 8.78 -10.23
CA ALA A 204 4.22 8.80 -9.30
C ALA A 204 3.17 9.83 -9.72
N ASN A 205 1.94 9.34 -9.90
CA ASN A 205 0.82 10.15 -10.37
C ASN A 205 -0.52 9.56 -9.91
N TRP A 206 -1.56 10.38 -9.92
CA TRP A 206 -2.94 9.95 -9.70
C TRP A 206 -3.69 9.88 -11.03
N ASN A 207 -4.15 8.68 -11.40
CA ASN A 207 -4.96 8.40 -12.59
C ASN A 207 -4.37 8.91 -13.92
N ASN A 208 -3.06 9.02 -14.05
CA ASN A 208 -2.37 9.63 -15.19
C ASN A 208 -2.79 11.08 -15.49
N GLN A 209 -3.34 11.78 -14.49
CA GLN A 209 -3.86 13.16 -14.64
C GLN A 209 -3.07 14.15 -13.79
N GLN A 210 -2.63 13.73 -12.60
CA GLN A 210 -1.98 14.61 -11.65
C GLN A 210 -0.68 13.99 -11.15
N LYS A 211 0.44 14.66 -11.40
CA LYS A 211 1.72 14.28 -10.80
C LYS A 211 1.64 14.40 -9.29
N ILE A 212 2.15 13.39 -8.59
CA ILE A 212 2.19 13.35 -7.14
C ILE A 212 3.58 13.80 -6.67
N THR A 213 3.63 14.73 -5.72
CA THR A 213 4.90 15.17 -5.12
C THR A 213 5.17 14.45 -3.80
N LYS A 214 6.44 14.39 -3.43
CA LYS A 214 6.87 13.81 -2.15
C LYS A 214 6.22 14.51 -0.96
N GLU A 215 6.13 15.84 -0.98
CA GLU A 215 5.55 16.66 0.09
C GLU A 215 4.06 16.35 0.30
N TYR A 216 3.31 16.19 -0.79
CA TYR A 216 1.91 15.81 -0.70
C TYR A 216 1.76 14.35 -0.25
N TYR A 217 2.44 13.44 -0.95
CA TYR A 217 2.21 12.00 -0.76
C TYR A 217 2.86 11.48 0.52
N LEU A 218 4.17 11.70 0.72
CA LEU A 218 4.89 11.14 1.86
C LEU A 218 4.78 12.01 3.11
N ASP A 219 5.01 13.33 3.00
CA ASP A 219 5.10 14.20 4.18
C ASP A 219 3.73 14.59 4.76
N SER A 220 2.66 14.45 3.96
CA SER A 220 1.30 14.75 4.40
C SER A 220 0.41 13.50 4.42
N TYR A 221 0.08 12.97 3.26
CA TYR A 221 -0.94 11.92 3.13
C TYR A 221 -0.51 10.60 3.78
N MET A 222 0.69 10.11 3.46
CA MET A 222 1.19 8.86 4.04
C MET A 222 1.72 9.05 5.47
N ALA A 223 2.30 10.22 5.81
CA ALA A 223 2.63 10.52 7.21
C ALA A 223 1.40 10.39 8.13
N LYS A 224 0.20 10.77 7.66
CA LYS A 224 -1.06 10.52 8.34
C LYS A 224 -1.34 9.01 8.49
N ASN A 225 -1.20 8.27 7.42
CA ASN A 225 -1.62 6.87 7.30
C ASN A 225 -0.57 5.85 7.79
N LEU A 226 0.62 6.29 8.17
CA LEU A 226 1.68 5.43 8.71
C LEU A 226 1.72 5.39 10.24
N TYR A 227 0.71 5.93 10.92
CA TYR A 227 0.69 5.88 12.39
C TYR A 227 0.54 4.44 12.87
N SER A 228 -0.36 3.68 12.29
CA SER A 228 -0.50 2.23 12.48
C SER A 228 -0.79 1.52 11.16
N ILE A 229 -0.54 0.23 11.12
CA ILE A 229 -0.72 -0.62 9.94
C ILE A 229 -1.70 -1.74 10.27
N LYS A 230 -2.50 -2.11 9.28
CA LYS A 230 -3.38 -3.26 9.30
C LYS A 230 -3.12 -4.11 8.07
N ALA A 231 -2.94 -5.41 8.24
CA ALA A 231 -2.90 -6.36 7.15
C ALA A 231 -4.04 -7.36 7.26
N ASP A 232 -4.42 -7.95 6.14
CA ASP A 232 -5.31 -9.09 6.12
C ASP A 232 -4.46 -10.36 6.34
N ASP A 233 -4.80 -11.14 7.36
CA ASP A 233 -4.01 -12.31 7.77
C ASP A 233 -4.18 -13.52 6.85
N VAL A 234 -5.11 -13.47 5.91
CA VAL A 234 -5.41 -14.63 5.07
C VAL A 234 -5.38 -14.25 3.60
N LEU A 235 -4.45 -14.86 2.87
CA LEU A 235 -4.42 -14.86 1.42
C LEU A 235 -5.20 -16.06 0.89
N LEU A 236 -6.52 -15.99 0.96
CA LEU A 236 -7.37 -17.00 0.35
C LEU A 236 -7.72 -16.60 -1.08
N CYS A 237 -7.72 -17.60 -1.93
CA CYS A 237 -8.20 -17.45 -3.28
C CYS A 237 -9.72 -17.22 -3.25
N PRO A 238 -10.21 -16.07 -3.73
CA PRO A 238 -11.64 -15.75 -3.65
C PRO A 238 -12.54 -16.66 -4.47
N SER A 239 -11.99 -17.42 -5.39
CA SER A 239 -12.73 -18.28 -6.29
C SER A 239 -12.77 -19.75 -5.87
N ASP A 240 -12.26 -20.11 -4.69
CA ASP A 240 -12.49 -21.43 -4.13
C ASP A 240 -13.89 -21.48 -3.54
N PRO A 241 -14.87 -22.17 -4.19
CA PRO A 241 -16.22 -22.26 -3.68
C PRO A 241 -16.33 -23.08 -2.38
N ASN A 242 -15.24 -23.76 -1.97
CA ASN A 242 -15.15 -24.54 -0.74
C ASN A 242 -14.42 -23.79 0.38
N ALA A 243 -13.98 -22.56 0.15
CA ALA A 243 -13.35 -21.75 1.18
C ALA A 243 -14.38 -21.17 2.17
N GLU A 244 -15.18 -22.04 2.80
CA GLU A 244 -16.20 -21.65 3.79
C GLU A 244 -15.60 -21.17 5.13
N ASN A 245 -14.29 -21.29 5.35
CA ASN A 245 -13.62 -20.94 6.60
C ASN A 245 -12.67 -19.77 6.43
N PHE A 246 -13.22 -18.61 6.12
CA PHE A 246 -12.46 -17.37 6.12
C PHE A 246 -12.30 -16.86 7.55
N PHE A 247 -11.17 -17.09 8.16
CA PHE A 247 -10.74 -16.29 9.29
C PHE A 247 -10.24 -14.93 8.77
N GLN A 248 -11.12 -13.96 8.72
CA GLN A 248 -10.71 -12.57 8.65
C GLN A 248 -10.24 -12.13 10.04
N ALA A 249 -9.07 -12.54 10.42
CA ALA A 249 -8.42 -11.94 11.57
C ALA A 249 -7.97 -10.52 11.16
N LYS A 250 -8.77 -9.55 11.52
CA LYS A 250 -8.42 -8.13 11.35
C LYS A 250 -7.64 -7.69 12.56
N TYR A 251 -6.32 -7.70 12.46
CA TYR A 251 -5.47 -7.14 13.52
C TYR A 251 -5.03 -5.75 13.13
N VAL A 252 -5.34 -4.78 13.98
CA VAL A 252 -4.68 -3.48 13.98
C VAL A 252 -3.38 -3.69 14.72
N VAL A 253 -2.27 -3.68 14.02
CA VAL A 253 -0.98 -3.97 14.61
C VAL A 253 -0.10 -2.75 14.50
N ASN A 254 0.38 -2.26 15.65
CA ASN A 254 1.53 -1.38 15.73
C ASN A 254 2.82 -2.20 15.80
N ASP A 255 2.81 -3.39 15.23
CA ASP A 255 3.84 -4.39 15.38
C ASP A 255 4.24 -4.91 14.00
N ASP A 256 5.48 -4.64 13.62
CA ASP A 256 6.01 -5.06 12.33
C ASP A 256 6.44 -6.54 12.32
N ALA A 257 6.70 -7.15 13.49
CA ALA A 257 7.07 -8.56 13.59
C ALA A 257 5.97 -9.51 13.07
N TRP A 258 4.73 -9.04 12.98
CA TRP A 258 3.59 -9.83 12.51
C TRP A 258 3.44 -9.80 10.99
N PHE A 259 4.16 -8.92 10.31
CA PHE A 259 4.07 -8.71 8.88
C PHE A 259 5.22 -9.34 8.10
N TRP A 260 6.30 -9.68 8.76
CA TRP A 260 7.55 -10.06 8.13
C TRP A 260 8.01 -11.48 8.42
#